data_f058dacf6210192b5558c77e1fa745c3
#
_entry.id   f058dacf6210192b5558c77e1fa745c3
#
_cell.length_a   1.000
_cell.length_b   1.000
_cell.length_c   1.000
_cell.angle_alpha   90.00
_cell.angle_beta   90.00
_cell.angle_gamma   90.00
#
_symmetry.space_group_name_H-M   'P 1'
#
loop_
_entity.id
_entity.type
_entity.pdbx_description
1 polymer ?
#
loop_
_entity_poly.entity_id
_entity_poly.type
_entity_poly.pdbx_seq_one_letter_code
_entity_poly.pdbx_strand_id
1 'polypeptide(L)'
;NLEKIKEAEKILSQTTDKKKNTLGELSALKQRISAQENLIGSIKSEITYLDNDIAENNEFIGALEDDLMKLKKEYAAMLYAAQKANNSATRLTFLFSAESFQQLVMRMQYMKQYSEKRKQQAAAITAVQEELSGQVKIIESKRNEKNVLLGEEVSQNTKLNSLKEQQNKLVKNLEKQEKSLKQDIEDIKKALVELDKKINEIIKEEMERAAREAKANAKSKNNTSYIALSASFEDNRSKFSWPADGFISQGFGRQNHPALKHVIIENDGVNIQTAQNEKVKSIFGGEVKMVAFLPSIGNSVIVAHGEYFTVYSGLKDVYVKKGQKITTGQEIGLLQVNSEGVSELRFQIRKNTTPLNPQQWLRPKG
;
A
#
# COMPACT_ATOMS: atom_id res chain seq x y z
N ASN A 1 0.99 -3.69 -4.08
CA ASN A 1 1.81 -4.85 -3.72
C ASN A 1 2.67 -5.38 -4.89
N LEU A 2 2.13 -5.47 -6.13
CA LEU A 2 2.87 -5.92 -7.31
C LEU A 2 4.08 -5.03 -7.66
N GLU A 3 3.96 -3.71 -7.50
CA GLU A 3 5.08 -2.78 -7.71
C GLU A 3 6.19 -3.00 -6.68
N LYS A 4 5.84 -3.20 -5.42
CA LYS A 4 6.82 -3.50 -4.35
C LYS A 4 7.55 -4.82 -4.60
N ILE A 5 6.85 -5.83 -5.12
CA ILE A 5 7.47 -7.11 -5.52
C ILE A 5 8.47 -6.87 -6.64
N LYS A 6 8.09 -6.14 -7.71
CA LYS A 6 8.98 -5.82 -8.84
C LYS A 6 10.21 -5.01 -8.41
N GLU A 7 10.02 -4.00 -7.54
CA GLU A 7 11.12 -3.21 -6.98
C GLU A 7 12.09 -4.10 -6.18
N ALA A 8 11.57 -4.94 -5.27
CA ALA A 8 12.37 -5.87 -4.50
C ALA A 8 13.07 -6.92 -5.37
N GLU A 9 12.43 -7.42 -6.43
CA GLU A 9 13.03 -8.35 -7.41
C GLU A 9 14.18 -7.70 -8.17
N LYS A 10 14.03 -6.46 -8.63
CA LYS A 10 15.09 -5.70 -9.31
C LYS A 10 16.30 -5.51 -8.40
N ILE A 11 16.08 -5.11 -7.15
CA ILE A 11 17.17 -4.91 -6.17
C ILE A 11 17.84 -6.24 -5.85
N LEU A 12 17.05 -7.31 -5.65
CA LEU A 12 17.57 -8.64 -5.37
C LEU A 12 18.43 -9.17 -6.53
N SER A 13 17.97 -9.07 -7.78
CA SER A 13 18.73 -9.53 -8.95
C SER A 13 20.08 -8.83 -9.08
N GLN A 14 20.12 -7.52 -8.86
CA GLN A 14 21.36 -6.73 -8.89
C GLN A 14 22.32 -7.03 -7.74
N THR A 15 21.79 -7.49 -6.58
CA THR A 15 22.59 -7.85 -5.41
C THR A 15 23.17 -9.26 -5.52
N THR A 16 22.46 -10.17 -6.18
CA THR A 16 22.84 -11.60 -6.31
C THR A 16 23.95 -11.84 -7.35
N ASP A 17 24.21 -10.89 -8.24
CA ASP A 17 25.22 -11.01 -9.33
C ASP A 17 26.67 -11.17 -8.82
N LYS A 18 26.95 -10.93 -7.56
CA LYS A 18 28.23 -11.21 -6.92
C LYS A 18 28.11 -12.45 -6.04
N LYS A 19 28.86 -13.50 -6.35
CA LYS A 19 28.92 -14.84 -5.71
C LYS A 19 29.09 -14.89 -4.17
N LYS A 20 28.67 -13.88 -3.42
CA LYS A 20 28.72 -13.81 -1.96
C LYS A 20 27.33 -13.59 -1.39
N ASN A 21 26.94 -14.44 -0.45
CA ASN A 21 25.76 -14.22 0.38
C ASN A 21 25.94 -12.93 1.17
N THR A 22 25.02 -11.96 1.03
CA THR A 22 25.16 -10.64 1.63
C THR A 22 23.96 -10.30 2.52
N LEU A 23 24.18 -9.36 3.45
CA LEU A 23 23.10 -8.80 4.26
C LEU A 23 22.08 -8.05 3.40
N GLY A 24 22.54 -7.42 2.32
CA GLY A 24 21.66 -6.75 1.36
C GLY A 24 20.75 -7.73 0.63
N GLU A 25 21.26 -8.91 0.22
CA GLU A 25 20.44 -9.98 -0.36
C GLU A 25 19.39 -10.47 0.65
N LEU A 26 19.77 -10.66 1.92
CA LEU A 26 18.82 -11.04 2.96
C LEU A 26 17.73 -9.98 3.17
N SER A 27 18.09 -8.70 3.15
CA SER A 27 17.15 -7.59 3.30
C SER A 27 16.17 -7.53 2.11
N ALA A 28 16.65 -7.63 0.88
CA ALA A 28 15.84 -7.68 -0.32
C ALA A 28 14.89 -8.88 -0.33
N LEU A 29 15.38 -10.05 0.09
CA LEU A 29 14.56 -11.26 0.17
C LEU A 29 13.47 -11.16 1.24
N LYS A 30 13.76 -10.56 2.41
CA LYS A 30 12.75 -10.26 3.45
C LYS A 30 11.67 -9.32 2.92
N GLN A 31 12.05 -8.26 2.22
CA GLN A 31 11.11 -7.33 1.62
C GLN A 31 10.21 -8.02 0.60
N ARG A 32 10.77 -8.88 -0.24
CA ARG A 32 10.00 -9.67 -1.21
C ARG A 32 9.02 -10.63 -0.53
N ILE A 33 9.45 -11.31 0.53
CA ILE A 33 8.58 -12.19 1.34
C ILE A 33 7.42 -11.38 1.94
N SER A 34 7.70 -10.23 2.56
CA SER A 34 6.66 -9.38 3.14
C SER A 34 5.65 -8.89 2.10
N ALA A 35 6.12 -8.45 0.93
CA ALA A 35 5.25 -8.04 -0.17
C ALA A 35 4.40 -9.21 -0.70
N GLN A 36 4.97 -10.41 -0.76
CA GLN A 36 4.27 -11.64 -1.16
C GLN A 36 3.18 -12.03 -0.14
N GLU A 37 3.48 -11.95 1.16
CA GLU A 37 2.51 -12.21 2.23
C GLU A 37 1.34 -11.22 2.18
N ASN A 38 1.61 -9.94 1.93
CA ASN A 38 0.58 -8.91 1.77
C ASN A 38 -0.30 -9.17 0.52
N LEU A 39 0.29 -9.63 -0.59
CA LEU A 39 -0.47 -10.00 -1.78
C LEU A 39 -1.42 -11.16 -1.49
N ILE A 40 -0.93 -12.22 -0.84
CA ILE A 40 -1.75 -13.36 -0.43
C ILE A 40 -2.87 -12.92 0.52
N GLY A 41 -2.58 -12.02 1.46
CA GLY A 41 -3.58 -11.42 2.35
C GLY A 41 -4.69 -10.69 1.58
N SER A 42 -4.32 -9.91 0.56
CA SER A 42 -5.30 -9.23 -0.31
C SER A 42 -6.19 -10.21 -1.07
N ILE A 43 -5.60 -11.26 -1.67
CA ILE A 43 -6.34 -12.31 -2.38
C ILE A 43 -7.34 -13.01 -1.43
N LYS A 44 -6.92 -13.35 -0.21
CA LYS A 44 -7.79 -13.96 0.80
C LYS A 44 -8.96 -13.08 1.18
N SER A 45 -8.71 -11.78 1.36
CA SER A 45 -9.76 -10.81 1.67
C SER A 45 -10.78 -10.71 0.53
N GLU A 46 -10.33 -10.75 -0.72
CA GLU A 46 -11.19 -10.72 -1.90
C GLU A 46 -12.02 -12.00 -2.04
N ILE A 47 -11.42 -13.16 -1.79
CA ILE A 47 -12.15 -14.44 -1.73
C ILE A 47 -13.25 -14.40 -0.67
N THR A 48 -12.94 -13.88 0.54
CA THR A 48 -13.92 -13.75 1.62
C THR A 48 -15.06 -12.80 1.25
N TYR A 49 -14.73 -11.68 0.58
CA TYR A 49 -15.74 -10.76 0.07
C TYR A 49 -16.67 -11.44 -0.95
N LEU A 50 -16.11 -12.17 -1.91
CA LEU A 50 -16.89 -12.92 -2.90
C LEU A 50 -17.75 -14.00 -2.25
N ASP A 51 -17.28 -14.68 -1.20
CA ASP A 51 -18.07 -15.66 -0.47
C ASP A 51 -19.30 -15.05 0.19
N ASN A 52 -19.13 -13.92 0.86
CA ASN A 52 -20.24 -13.19 1.49
C ASN A 52 -21.25 -12.70 0.43
N ASP A 53 -20.75 -12.14 -0.65
CA ASP A 53 -21.55 -11.62 -1.75
C ASP A 53 -22.33 -12.77 -2.48
N ILE A 54 -21.70 -13.92 -2.67
CA ILE A 54 -22.37 -15.12 -3.19
C ILE A 54 -23.46 -15.60 -2.22
N ALA A 55 -23.21 -15.60 -0.92
CA ALA A 55 -24.17 -16.00 0.09
C ALA A 55 -25.40 -15.08 0.08
N GLU A 56 -25.19 -13.77 0.10
CA GLU A 56 -26.27 -12.76 0.05
C GLU A 56 -27.11 -12.90 -1.24
N ASN A 57 -26.46 -13.05 -2.40
CA ASN A 57 -27.17 -13.27 -3.66
C ASN A 57 -27.94 -14.60 -3.69
N ASN A 58 -27.44 -15.66 -3.05
CA ASN A 58 -28.18 -16.93 -2.94
C ASN A 58 -29.44 -16.77 -2.09
N GLU A 59 -29.40 -16.00 -0.99
CA GLU A 59 -30.60 -15.69 -0.20
C GLU A 59 -31.62 -14.88 -1.02
N PHE A 60 -31.14 -13.91 -1.80
CA PHE A 60 -31.99 -13.13 -2.70
C PHE A 60 -32.65 -14.00 -3.78
N ILE A 61 -31.90 -14.94 -4.40
CA ILE A 61 -32.43 -15.92 -5.33
C ILE A 61 -33.51 -16.77 -4.66
N GLY A 62 -33.27 -17.27 -3.44
CA GLY A 62 -34.26 -18.05 -2.70
C GLY A 62 -35.58 -17.28 -2.49
N ALA A 63 -35.49 -15.99 -2.14
CA ALA A 63 -36.65 -15.13 -2.00
C ALA A 63 -37.40 -14.93 -3.33
N LEU A 64 -36.68 -14.74 -4.44
CA LEU A 64 -37.28 -14.62 -5.78
C LEU A 64 -37.96 -15.92 -6.21
N GLU A 65 -37.37 -17.09 -5.92
CA GLU A 65 -37.96 -18.39 -6.21
C GLU A 65 -39.26 -18.63 -5.44
N ASP A 66 -39.30 -18.26 -4.15
CA ASP A 66 -40.49 -18.36 -3.31
C ASP A 66 -41.59 -17.42 -3.83
N ASP A 67 -41.26 -16.20 -4.20
CA ASP A 67 -42.23 -15.25 -4.77
C ASP A 67 -42.74 -15.69 -6.12
N LEU A 68 -41.87 -16.24 -6.98
CA LEU A 68 -42.26 -16.82 -8.26
C LEU A 68 -43.22 -18.01 -8.07
N MET A 69 -42.96 -18.83 -7.06
CA MET A 69 -43.83 -19.98 -6.74
C MET A 69 -45.22 -19.49 -6.31
N LYS A 70 -45.30 -18.48 -5.42
CA LYS A 70 -46.56 -17.87 -4.99
C LYS A 70 -47.33 -17.27 -6.18
N LEU A 71 -46.66 -16.47 -7.01
CA LEU A 71 -47.27 -15.83 -8.19
C LEU A 71 -47.81 -16.87 -9.17
N LYS A 72 -47.05 -17.95 -9.45
CA LYS A 72 -47.50 -19.06 -10.31
C LYS A 72 -48.70 -19.78 -9.73
N LYS A 73 -48.73 -20.05 -8.41
CA LYS A 73 -49.85 -20.68 -7.72
C LYS A 73 -51.11 -19.85 -7.80
N GLU A 74 -51.00 -18.54 -7.54
CA GLU A 74 -52.12 -17.61 -7.66
C GLU A 74 -52.63 -17.51 -9.10
N TYR A 75 -51.74 -17.42 -10.09
CA TYR A 75 -52.07 -17.40 -11.49
C TYR A 75 -52.75 -18.67 -11.94
N ALA A 76 -52.28 -19.82 -11.49
CA ALA A 76 -52.89 -21.14 -11.77
C ALA A 76 -54.30 -21.22 -11.18
N ALA A 77 -54.52 -20.74 -9.94
CA ALA A 77 -55.84 -20.69 -9.33
C ALA A 77 -56.79 -19.78 -10.12
N MET A 78 -56.33 -18.62 -10.59
CA MET A 78 -57.09 -17.73 -11.45
C MET A 78 -57.44 -18.38 -12.79
N LEU A 79 -56.48 -19.09 -13.41
CA LEU A 79 -56.73 -19.82 -14.69
C LEU A 79 -57.77 -20.92 -14.50
N TYR A 80 -57.65 -21.71 -13.41
CA TYR A 80 -58.62 -22.77 -13.10
C TYR A 80 -60.05 -22.19 -12.90
N ALA A 81 -60.18 -21.10 -12.12
CA ALA A 81 -61.45 -20.44 -11.94
C ALA A 81 -62.04 -19.89 -13.27
N ALA A 82 -61.16 -19.33 -14.12
CA ALA A 82 -61.56 -18.86 -15.44
C ALA A 82 -61.99 -20.00 -16.40
N GLN A 83 -61.29 -21.17 -16.36
CA GLN A 83 -61.63 -22.32 -17.16
C GLN A 83 -63.01 -22.87 -16.76
N LYS A 84 -63.29 -22.96 -15.45
CA LYS A 84 -64.59 -23.38 -14.91
C LYS A 84 -65.72 -22.45 -15.33
N ALA A 85 -65.42 -21.15 -15.46
CA ALA A 85 -66.38 -20.13 -15.94
C ALA A 85 -66.37 -19.97 -17.48
N ASN A 86 -65.53 -20.67 -18.23
CA ASN A 86 -65.24 -20.37 -19.65
C ASN A 86 -66.14 -21.08 -20.64
N ASN A 87 -67.37 -21.40 -20.28
CA ASN A 87 -68.39 -21.71 -21.32
C ASN A 87 -68.84 -20.38 -21.91
N SER A 88 -68.75 -20.20 -23.26
CA SER A 88 -69.14 -18.94 -23.94
C SER A 88 -70.60 -18.59 -23.58
N ALA A 89 -71.46 -19.59 -23.39
CA ALA A 89 -72.81 -19.42 -22.85
C ALA A 89 -72.76 -18.81 -21.43
N THR A 90 -71.80 -19.20 -20.55
CA THR A 90 -71.75 -18.70 -19.16
C THR A 90 -71.35 -17.21 -19.07
N ARG A 91 -70.46 -16.71 -19.96
CA ARG A 91 -70.11 -15.29 -20.01
C ARG A 91 -71.26 -14.41 -20.48
N LEU A 92 -71.94 -14.84 -21.52
CA LEU A 92 -73.13 -14.15 -22.02
C LEU A 92 -74.27 -14.23 -21.01
N THR A 93 -74.52 -15.44 -20.44
CA THR A 93 -75.51 -15.62 -19.38
C THR A 93 -75.17 -14.76 -18.15
N PHE A 94 -73.90 -14.66 -17.72
CA PHE A 94 -73.49 -13.80 -16.63
C PHE A 94 -73.77 -12.33 -16.91
N LEU A 95 -73.56 -11.83 -18.13
CA LEU A 95 -73.84 -10.46 -18.50
C LEU A 95 -75.36 -10.21 -18.63
N PHE A 96 -76.06 -11.11 -19.33
CA PHE A 96 -77.50 -10.94 -19.62
C PHE A 96 -78.45 -11.34 -18.48
N SER A 97 -77.92 -12.02 -17.42
CA SER A 97 -78.68 -12.22 -16.18
C SER A 97 -78.63 -11.04 -15.23
N ALA A 98 -78.21 -9.87 -15.69
CA ALA A 98 -78.26 -8.64 -14.91
C ALA A 98 -79.72 -8.14 -14.81
N GLU A 99 -80.15 -7.84 -13.60
CA GLU A 99 -81.48 -7.36 -13.29
C GLU A 99 -81.70 -5.87 -13.60
N SER A 100 -80.62 -5.14 -13.84
CA SER A 100 -80.64 -3.72 -14.21
C SER A 100 -79.50 -3.36 -15.16
N PHE A 101 -79.65 -2.29 -15.92
CA PHE A 101 -78.57 -1.76 -16.76
C PHE A 101 -77.26 -1.40 -15.95
N GLN A 102 -77.48 -0.86 -14.75
CA GLN A 102 -76.35 -0.53 -13.85
C GLN A 102 -75.57 -1.79 -13.45
N GLN A 103 -76.28 -2.88 -13.16
CA GLN A 103 -75.63 -4.17 -12.83
C GLN A 103 -74.89 -4.74 -14.03
N LEU A 104 -75.40 -4.60 -15.25
CA LEU A 104 -74.73 -5.01 -16.49
C LEU A 104 -73.42 -4.23 -16.66
N VAL A 105 -73.42 -2.95 -16.49
CA VAL A 105 -72.22 -2.11 -16.60
C VAL A 105 -71.19 -2.51 -15.54
N MET A 106 -71.60 -2.75 -14.29
CA MET A 106 -70.69 -3.23 -13.25
C MET A 106 -70.07 -4.59 -13.58
N ARG A 107 -70.85 -5.51 -14.09
CA ARG A 107 -70.33 -6.87 -14.50
C ARG A 107 -69.33 -6.76 -15.64
N MET A 108 -69.54 -5.90 -16.62
CA MET A 108 -68.57 -5.63 -17.68
C MET A 108 -67.28 -5.02 -17.12
N GLN A 109 -67.36 -4.11 -16.17
CA GLN A 109 -66.20 -3.50 -15.51
C GLN A 109 -65.39 -4.54 -14.71
N TYR A 110 -66.05 -5.45 -13.99
CA TYR A 110 -65.38 -6.56 -13.28
C TYR A 110 -64.67 -7.47 -14.25
N MET A 111 -65.28 -7.82 -15.38
CA MET A 111 -64.62 -8.67 -16.41
C MET A 111 -63.38 -8.00 -17.01
N LYS A 112 -63.44 -6.70 -17.25
CA LYS A 112 -62.31 -5.91 -17.72
C LYS A 112 -61.19 -5.84 -16.68
N GLN A 113 -61.50 -5.56 -15.42
CA GLN A 113 -60.54 -5.56 -14.32
C GLN A 113 -59.90 -6.94 -14.11
N TYR A 114 -60.67 -8.01 -14.19
CA TYR A 114 -60.13 -9.36 -14.09
C TYR A 114 -59.14 -9.69 -15.20
N SER A 115 -59.48 -9.32 -16.44
CA SER A 115 -58.59 -9.53 -17.60
C SER A 115 -57.28 -8.73 -17.45
N GLU A 116 -57.38 -7.50 -16.96
CA GLU A 116 -56.24 -6.62 -16.74
C GLU A 116 -55.35 -7.17 -15.62
N LYS A 117 -55.94 -7.65 -14.52
CA LYS A 117 -55.18 -8.28 -13.41
C LYS A 117 -54.43 -9.53 -13.88
N ARG A 118 -55.04 -10.35 -14.76
CA ARG A 118 -54.36 -11.51 -15.36
C ARG A 118 -53.14 -11.13 -16.19
N LYS A 119 -53.27 -10.08 -17.01
CA LYS A 119 -52.13 -9.57 -17.81
C LYS A 119 -51.00 -9.06 -16.90
N GLN A 120 -51.34 -8.29 -15.87
CA GLN A 120 -50.38 -7.79 -14.90
C GLN A 120 -49.66 -8.92 -14.17
N GLN A 121 -50.36 -9.95 -13.75
CA GLN A 121 -49.79 -11.09 -13.05
C GLN A 121 -48.89 -11.93 -13.97
N ALA A 122 -49.28 -12.14 -15.22
CA ALA A 122 -48.41 -12.82 -16.20
C ALA A 122 -47.13 -12.01 -16.47
N ALA A 123 -47.26 -10.68 -16.61
CA ALA A 123 -46.10 -9.81 -16.77
C ALA A 123 -45.18 -9.82 -15.53
N ALA A 124 -45.74 -9.84 -14.32
CA ALA A 124 -44.99 -9.95 -13.08
C ALA A 124 -44.18 -11.29 -13.00
N ILE A 125 -44.84 -12.39 -13.37
CA ILE A 125 -44.17 -13.72 -13.43
C ILE A 125 -42.99 -13.67 -14.39
N THR A 126 -43.16 -13.11 -15.59
CA THR A 126 -42.07 -13.00 -16.57
C THR A 126 -40.93 -12.13 -16.04
N ALA A 127 -41.24 -10.97 -15.45
CA ALA A 127 -40.23 -10.09 -14.89
C ALA A 127 -39.40 -10.75 -13.77
N VAL A 128 -40.05 -11.49 -12.84
CA VAL A 128 -39.33 -12.23 -11.79
C VAL A 128 -38.48 -13.36 -12.36
N GLN A 129 -38.96 -14.04 -13.44
CA GLN A 129 -38.16 -15.07 -14.10
C GLN A 129 -36.91 -14.50 -14.79
N GLU A 130 -37.04 -13.33 -15.43
CA GLU A 130 -35.90 -12.64 -16.06
C GLU A 130 -34.89 -12.18 -15.01
N GLU A 131 -35.35 -11.59 -13.90
CA GLU A 131 -34.50 -11.18 -12.78
C GLU A 131 -33.76 -12.39 -12.18
N LEU A 132 -34.48 -13.47 -11.89
CA LEU A 132 -33.88 -14.71 -11.37
C LEU A 132 -32.80 -15.26 -12.32
N SER A 133 -33.06 -15.29 -13.62
CA SER A 133 -32.07 -15.73 -14.62
C SER A 133 -30.85 -14.82 -14.65
N GLY A 134 -31.04 -13.50 -14.45
CA GLY A 134 -29.96 -12.54 -14.34
C GLY A 134 -29.09 -12.80 -13.11
N GLN A 135 -29.70 -12.98 -11.95
CA GLN A 135 -29.00 -13.24 -10.68
C GLN A 135 -28.20 -14.56 -10.70
N VAL A 136 -28.76 -15.62 -11.28
CA VAL A 136 -28.04 -16.89 -11.44
C VAL A 136 -26.76 -16.70 -12.27
N LYS A 137 -26.81 -15.95 -13.37
CA LYS A 137 -25.62 -15.67 -14.19
C LYS A 137 -24.57 -14.87 -13.43
N ILE A 138 -25.00 -13.91 -12.61
CA ILE A 138 -24.09 -13.12 -11.76
C ILE A 138 -23.36 -14.05 -10.78
N ILE A 139 -24.08 -14.95 -10.12
CA ILE A 139 -23.46 -15.92 -9.19
C ILE A 139 -22.49 -16.85 -9.89
N GLU A 140 -22.84 -17.36 -11.08
CA GLU A 140 -21.92 -18.19 -11.86
C GLU A 140 -20.62 -17.46 -12.20
N SER A 141 -20.71 -16.18 -12.59
CA SER A 141 -19.53 -15.34 -12.85
C SER A 141 -18.68 -15.18 -11.59
N LYS A 142 -19.29 -14.84 -10.44
CA LYS A 142 -18.59 -14.66 -9.16
C LYS A 142 -17.92 -15.96 -8.68
N ARG A 143 -18.56 -17.11 -8.86
CA ARG A 143 -17.98 -18.42 -8.54
C ARG A 143 -16.75 -18.72 -9.40
N ASN A 144 -16.80 -18.38 -10.69
CA ASN A 144 -15.67 -18.55 -11.59
C ASN A 144 -14.50 -17.64 -11.19
N GLU A 145 -14.76 -16.38 -10.88
CA GLU A 145 -13.77 -15.43 -10.37
C GLU A 145 -13.11 -15.93 -9.08
N LYS A 146 -13.90 -16.39 -8.12
CA LYS A 146 -13.40 -17.01 -6.89
C LYS A 146 -12.50 -18.21 -7.16
N ASN A 147 -12.87 -19.10 -8.09
CA ASN A 147 -12.04 -20.26 -8.44
C ASN A 147 -10.69 -19.86 -9.03
N VAL A 148 -10.64 -18.79 -9.84
CA VAL A 148 -9.40 -18.23 -10.37
C VAL A 148 -8.52 -17.71 -9.22
N LEU A 149 -9.10 -16.93 -8.29
CA LEU A 149 -8.38 -16.39 -7.13
C LEU A 149 -7.85 -17.50 -6.20
N LEU A 150 -8.61 -18.58 -5.99
CA LEU A 150 -8.13 -19.75 -5.22
C LEU A 150 -6.91 -20.40 -5.89
N GLY A 151 -6.93 -20.55 -7.21
CA GLY A 151 -5.79 -21.04 -7.98
C GLY A 151 -4.57 -20.12 -7.86
N GLU A 152 -4.80 -18.82 -7.91
CA GLU A 152 -3.77 -17.83 -7.71
C GLU A 152 -3.19 -17.87 -6.29
N GLU A 153 -4.01 -17.96 -5.25
CA GLU A 153 -3.57 -18.09 -3.86
C GLU A 153 -2.62 -19.29 -3.69
N VAL A 154 -2.97 -20.46 -4.22
CA VAL A 154 -2.12 -21.66 -4.16
C VAL A 154 -0.78 -21.42 -4.84
N SER A 155 -0.79 -20.80 -6.01
CA SER A 155 0.43 -20.45 -6.76
C SER A 155 1.32 -19.48 -5.95
N GLN A 156 0.73 -18.44 -5.37
CA GLN A 156 1.47 -17.44 -4.59
C GLN A 156 2.01 -18.04 -3.27
N ASN A 157 1.28 -18.95 -2.61
CA ASN A 157 1.76 -19.67 -1.43
C ASN A 157 2.97 -20.57 -1.77
N THR A 158 2.96 -21.23 -2.92
CA THR A 158 4.11 -22.04 -3.38
C THR A 158 5.35 -21.17 -3.58
N LYS A 159 5.22 -20.00 -4.21
CA LYS A 159 6.30 -19.02 -4.35
C LYS A 159 6.80 -18.53 -3.00
N LEU A 160 5.90 -18.22 -2.07
CA LEU A 160 6.24 -17.79 -0.72
C LEU A 160 7.08 -18.84 0.02
N ASN A 161 6.70 -20.10 -0.06
CA ASN A 161 7.45 -21.19 0.58
C ASN A 161 8.87 -21.31 -0.01
N SER A 162 9.02 -21.23 -1.33
CA SER A 162 10.33 -21.23 -1.99
C SER A 162 11.20 -20.04 -1.53
N LEU A 163 10.64 -18.84 -1.39
CA LEU A 163 11.36 -17.67 -0.89
C LEU A 163 11.81 -17.85 0.57
N LYS A 164 10.97 -18.43 1.42
CA LYS A 164 11.31 -18.74 2.82
C LYS A 164 12.42 -19.77 2.94
N GLU A 165 12.45 -20.77 2.07
CA GLU A 165 13.56 -21.74 2.00
C GLU A 165 14.88 -21.06 1.58
N GLN A 166 14.82 -20.19 0.56
CA GLN A 166 15.99 -19.40 0.14
C GLN A 166 16.50 -18.52 1.28
N GLN A 167 15.61 -17.85 2.00
CA GLN A 167 15.96 -17.04 3.17
C GLN A 167 16.66 -17.87 4.23
N ASN A 168 16.14 -19.05 4.56
CA ASN A 168 16.74 -19.92 5.58
C ASN A 168 18.14 -20.41 5.17
N LYS A 169 18.35 -20.75 3.90
CA LYS A 169 19.68 -21.12 3.36
C LYS A 169 20.64 -19.95 3.45
N LEU A 170 20.20 -18.75 3.07
CA LEU A 170 21.01 -17.53 3.13
C LEU A 170 21.40 -17.17 4.56
N VAL A 171 20.49 -17.23 5.53
CA VAL A 171 20.80 -16.98 6.95
C VAL A 171 21.85 -17.95 7.46
N LYS A 172 21.72 -19.26 7.18
CA LYS A 172 22.73 -20.27 7.57
C LYS A 172 24.11 -19.99 6.98
N ASN A 173 24.18 -19.49 5.75
CA ASN A 173 25.42 -19.13 5.10
C ASN A 173 26.05 -17.87 5.72
N LEU A 174 25.24 -16.86 6.05
CA LEU A 174 25.70 -15.65 6.75
C LEU A 174 26.19 -15.94 8.17
N GLU A 175 25.54 -16.86 8.90
CA GLU A 175 25.99 -17.31 10.21
C GLU A 175 27.42 -17.91 10.15
N LYS A 176 27.78 -18.61 9.05
CA LYS A 176 29.14 -19.12 8.84
C LYS A 176 30.19 -18.01 8.62
N GLN A 177 29.77 -16.82 8.22
CA GLN A 177 30.64 -15.65 8.01
C GLN A 177 30.66 -14.71 9.23
N GLU A 178 30.23 -15.15 10.39
CA GLU A 178 30.06 -14.36 11.61
C GLU A 178 31.26 -13.47 11.96
N LYS A 179 32.48 -14.00 11.84
CA LYS A 179 33.71 -13.26 12.18
C LYS A 179 33.93 -12.04 11.27
N SER A 180 33.73 -12.20 9.95
CA SER A 180 33.85 -11.10 8.99
C SER A 180 32.77 -10.06 9.18
N LEU A 181 31.54 -10.51 9.37
CA LEU A 181 30.41 -9.61 9.59
C LEU A 181 30.53 -8.78 10.88
N LYS A 182 31.06 -9.37 11.95
CA LYS A 182 31.34 -8.61 13.19
C LYS A 182 32.44 -7.55 12.98
N GLN A 183 33.46 -7.84 12.19
CA GLN A 183 34.47 -6.83 11.85
C GLN A 183 33.89 -5.68 11.04
N ASP A 184 33.11 -5.99 10.00
CA ASP A 184 32.44 -4.98 9.17
C ASP A 184 31.49 -4.08 10.00
N ILE A 185 30.74 -4.68 10.94
CA ILE A 185 29.86 -3.94 11.87
C ILE A 185 30.69 -2.98 12.74
N GLU A 186 31.83 -3.43 13.26
CA GLU A 186 32.68 -2.59 14.12
C GLU A 186 33.28 -1.42 13.34
N ASP A 187 33.71 -1.63 12.10
CA ASP A 187 34.28 -0.59 11.25
C ASP A 187 33.21 0.45 10.83
N ILE A 188 32.01 0.00 10.51
CA ILE A 188 30.86 0.88 10.25
C ILE A 188 30.51 1.67 11.52
N LYS A 189 30.48 1.04 12.69
CA LYS A 189 30.17 1.69 13.95
C LYS A 189 31.17 2.81 14.28
N LYS A 190 32.46 2.59 14.07
CA LYS A 190 33.49 3.64 14.24
C LYS A 190 33.25 4.82 13.31
N ALA A 191 32.96 4.55 12.04
CA ALA A 191 32.66 5.61 11.05
C ALA A 191 31.38 6.38 11.39
N LEU A 192 30.36 5.70 11.94
CA LEU A 192 29.12 6.37 12.39
C LEU A 192 29.36 7.28 13.59
N VAL A 193 30.20 6.87 14.57
CA VAL A 193 30.58 7.71 15.70
C VAL A 193 31.33 8.97 15.23
N GLU A 194 32.24 8.83 14.26
CA GLU A 194 32.95 9.98 13.66
C GLU A 194 31.96 10.91 12.91
N LEU A 195 31.02 10.34 12.16
CA LEU A 195 29.97 11.11 11.49
C LEU A 195 29.11 11.88 12.49
N ASP A 196 28.66 11.23 13.56
CA ASP A 196 27.83 11.86 14.59
C ASP A 196 28.55 13.00 15.29
N LYS A 197 29.84 12.84 15.59
CA LYS A 197 30.68 13.93 16.12
C LYS A 197 30.72 15.13 15.19
N LYS A 198 30.96 14.91 13.88
CA LYS A 198 30.98 15.98 12.88
C LYS A 198 29.61 16.66 12.72
N ILE A 199 28.54 15.89 12.77
CA ILE A 199 27.16 16.42 12.72
C ILE A 199 26.93 17.35 13.91
N ASN A 200 27.26 16.92 15.13
CA ASN A 200 27.04 17.68 16.34
C ASN A 200 27.88 18.96 16.38
N GLU A 201 29.13 18.93 15.89
CA GLU A 201 29.98 20.10 15.74
C GLU A 201 29.34 21.16 14.81
N ILE A 202 28.86 20.73 13.64
CA ILE A 202 28.21 21.62 12.67
C ILE A 202 26.92 22.21 13.23
N ILE A 203 26.09 21.39 13.86
CA ILE A 203 24.85 21.86 14.48
C ILE A 203 25.16 22.94 15.54
N LYS A 204 26.16 22.67 16.37
CA LYS A 204 26.59 23.62 17.38
C LYS A 204 27.08 24.95 16.77
N GLU A 205 27.91 24.91 15.72
CA GLU A 205 28.37 26.08 14.99
C GLU A 205 27.20 26.89 14.40
N GLU A 206 26.20 26.20 13.80
CA GLU A 206 25.01 26.84 13.24
C GLU A 206 24.14 27.48 14.32
N MET A 207 23.92 26.79 15.44
CA MET A 207 23.17 27.35 16.58
C MET A 207 23.88 28.58 17.16
N GLU A 208 25.20 28.54 17.33
CA GLU A 208 25.99 29.70 17.81
C GLU A 208 25.96 30.86 16.81
N ARG A 209 26.04 30.57 15.50
CA ARG A 209 25.88 31.56 14.44
C ARG A 209 24.51 32.22 14.48
N ALA A 210 23.43 31.41 14.52
CA ALA A 210 22.07 31.91 14.63
C ALA A 210 21.85 32.75 15.88
N ALA A 211 22.42 32.34 17.02
CA ALA A 211 22.36 33.08 18.26
C ALA A 211 23.14 34.45 18.21
N ARG A 212 24.32 34.46 17.55
CA ARG A 212 25.11 35.71 17.33
C ARG A 212 24.36 36.66 16.39
N GLU A 213 23.80 36.16 15.28
CA GLU A 213 23.00 36.95 14.36
C GLU A 213 21.72 37.49 15.01
N ALA A 214 21.06 36.70 15.88
CA ALA A 214 19.91 37.15 16.65
C ALA A 214 20.26 38.28 17.66
N LYS A 215 21.44 38.21 18.31
CA LYS A 215 21.94 39.26 19.24
C LYS A 215 22.41 40.49 18.50
N ALA A 216 23.06 40.36 17.36
CA ALA A 216 23.59 41.45 16.57
C ALA A 216 22.49 42.26 15.83
N ASN A 217 21.38 41.63 15.51
CA ASN A 217 20.30 42.17 14.67
C ASN A 217 18.91 41.86 15.24
N ALA A 218 18.54 42.57 16.33
CA ALA A 218 17.13 42.48 16.83
C ALA A 218 16.06 42.93 15.80
N LYS A 219 16.46 43.36 14.61
CA LYS A 219 15.61 43.82 13.49
C LYS A 219 15.92 43.15 12.14
N SER A 220 16.72 42.08 12.09
CA SER A 220 17.15 41.52 10.79
C SER A 220 16.19 40.49 10.21
N LYS A 221 15.92 40.63 8.90
CA LYS A 221 15.15 39.69 8.06
C LYS A 221 15.66 38.23 8.08
N ASN A 222 16.93 38.00 8.49
CA ASN A 222 17.53 36.66 8.49
C ASN A 222 17.00 35.76 9.60
N ASN A 223 16.68 36.32 10.79
CA ASN A 223 16.11 35.53 11.88
C ASN A 223 14.67 35.06 11.57
N THR A 224 13.91 35.93 10.90
CA THR A 224 12.55 35.60 10.42
C THR A 224 12.60 34.47 9.37
N SER A 225 13.61 34.45 8.50
CA SER A 225 13.80 33.41 7.48
C SER A 225 14.16 32.04 8.10
N TYR A 226 15.01 32.01 9.14
CA TYR A 226 15.39 30.78 9.84
C TYR A 226 14.22 30.15 10.58
N ILE A 227 13.45 30.97 11.33
CA ILE A 227 12.24 30.49 12.03
C ILE A 227 11.16 30.02 11.05
N ALA A 228 10.95 30.80 9.97
CA ALA A 228 9.97 30.42 8.93
C ALA A 228 10.34 29.12 8.23
N LEU A 229 11.64 28.87 7.98
CA LEU A 229 12.11 27.64 7.37
C LEU A 229 11.91 26.43 8.31
N SER A 230 12.16 26.60 9.61
CA SER A 230 11.91 25.57 10.62
C SER A 230 10.43 25.21 10.72
N ALA A 231 9.56 26.21 10.80
CA ALA A 231 8.10 26.00 10.84
C ALA A 231 7.61 25.31 9.58
N SER A 232 8.06 25.75 8.41
CA SER A 232 7.69 25.14 7.13
C SER A 232 8.19 23.70 6.99
N PHE A 233 9.34 23.35 7.56
CA PHE A 233 9.82 21.97 7.61
C PHE A 233 8.89 21.11 8.49
N GLU A 234 8.50 21.60 9.65
CA GLU A 234 7.64 20.90 10.61
C GLU A 234 6.23 20.67 10.04
N ASP A 235 5.66 21.64 9.35
CA ASP A 235 4.34 21.57 8.70
C ASP A 235 4.27 20.51 7.57
N ASN A 236 5.42 20.12 7.04
CA ASN A 236 5.54 19.07 6.04
C ASN A 236 5.79 17.66 6.62
N ARG A 237 5.67 17.48 7.92
CA ARG A 237 5.74 16.17 8.56
C ARG A 237 4.75 15.18 7.91
N SER A 238 5.20 13.94 7.65
CA SER A 238 4.48 12.87 6.95
C SER A 238 4.15 13.14 5.47
N LYS A 239 4.67 14.23 4.89
CA LYS A 239 4.43 14.62 3.48
C LYS A 239 5.69 14.61 2.62
N PHE A 240 6.88 14.52 3.21
CA PHE A 240 8.12 14.53 2.45
C PHE A 240 8.21 13.38 1.46
N SER A 241 8.68 13.69 0.27
CA SER A 241 9.03 12.66 -0.72
C SER A 241 10.23 11.84 -0.22
N TRP A 242 10.30 10.60 -0.63
CA TRP A 242 11.45 9.76 -0.33
C TRP A 242 12.71 10.31 -0.99
N PRO A 243 13.86 10.29 -0.29
CA PRO A 243 15.12 10.82 -0.82
C PRO A 243 15.72 9.94 -1.92
N ALA A 244 15.33 8.68 -2.01
CA ALA A 244 15.72 7.71 -3.03
C ALA A 244 14.63 6.65 -3.19
N ASP A 245 14.54 6.03 -4.37
CA ASP A 245 13.64 4.91 -4.60
C ASP A 245 14.25 3.61 -4.07
N GLY A 246 13.48 2.88 -3.26
CA GLY A 246 13.93 1.68 -2.58
C GLY A 246 13.06 1.31 -1.39
N PHE A 247 13.52 0.44 -0.54
CA PHE A 247 12.84 0.03 0.68
C PHE A 247 13.73 0.19 1.91
N ILE A 248 13.11 0.29 3.08
CA ILE A 248 13.85 0.38 4.35
C ILE A 248 14.46 -0.98 4.66
N SER A 249 15.79 -1.08 4.59
CA SER A 249 16.57 -2.26 4.97
C SER A 249 16.83 -2.29 6.48
N GLN A 250 16.97 -1.09 7.10
CA GLN A 250 17.14 -0.93 8.53
C GLN A 250 16.38 0.29 9.02
N GLY A 251 15.48 0.08 9.98
CA GLY A 251 14.66 1.16 10.57
C GLY A 251 15.43 1.98 11.62
N PHE A 252 14.74 2.94 12.22
CA PHE A 252 15.24 3.81 13.28
C PHE A 252 15.33 3.09 14.63
N GLY A 253 16.35 3.41 15.41
CA GLY A 253 16.54 2.97 16.79
C GLY A 253 17.27 1.64 16.92
N ARG A 254 17.10 1.00 18.08
CA ARG A 254 17.78 -0.25 18.44
C ARG A 254 17.05 -1.46 17.87
N GLN A 255 17.79 -2.31 17.18
CA GLN A 255 17.25 -3.50 16.51
C GLN A 255 18.22 -4.68 16.65
N ASN A 256 17.70 -5.92 16.59
CA ASN A 256 18.53 -7.09 16.47
C ASN A 256 19.15 -7.16 15.06
N HIS A 257 20.42 -7.57 14.99
CA HIS A 257 21.06 -7.79 13.71
C HIS A 257 20.33 -8.90 12.92
N PRO A 258 20.05 -8.69 11.62
CA PRO A 258 19.19 -9.60 10.84
C PRO A 258 19.71 -11.04 10.70
N ALA A 259 21.03 -11.27 10.82
CA ALA A 259 21.66 -12.58 10.66
C ALA A 259 22.45 -13.04 11.87
N LEU A 260 22.90 -12.16 12.76
CA LEU A 260 23.74 -12.52 13.92
C LEU A 260 22.92 -12.49 15.20
N LYS A 261 22.89 -13.61 15.91
CA LYS A 261 22.23 -13.72 17.23
C LYS A 261 22.98 -12.87 18.27
N HIS A 262 22.24 -12.22 19.16
CA HIS A 262 22.77 -11.40 20.27
C HIS A 262 23.56 -10.14 19.84
N VAL A 263 23.58 -9.77 18.57
CA VAL A 263 24.14 -8.51 18.09
C VAL A 263 23.03 -7.49 17.97
N ILE A 264 23.16 -6.38 18.71
CA ILE A 264 22.25 -5.24 18.64
C ILE A 264 22.92 -4.15 17.82
N ILE A 265 22.19 -3.60 16.88
CA ILE A 265 22.58 -2.44 16.06
C ILE A 265 21.68 -1.26 16.41
N GLU A 266 22.24 -0.07 16.39
CA GLU A 266 21.53 1.19 16.64
C GLU A 266 21.63 2.05 15.39
N ASN A 267 20.52 2.71 15.01
CA ASN A 267 20.45 3.53 13.82
C ASN A 267 19.73 4.84 14.15
N ASP A 268 20.44 5.95 14.04
CA ASP A 268 19.92 7.31 14.27
C ASP A 268 19.06 7.83 13.10
N GLY A 269 18.82 6.99 12.12
CA GLY A 269 18.03 7.27 10.93
C GLY A 269 17.37 6.03 10.35
N VAL A 270 17.31 5.96 9.04
CA VAL A 270 16.89 4.77 8.28
C VAL A 270 17.90 4.47 7.20
N ASN A 271 18.09 3.19 6.91
CA ASN A 271 18.81 2.77 5.73
C ASN A 271 17.79 2.40 4.65
N ILE A 272 17.99 2.95 3.46
CA ILE A 272 17.14 2.70 2.29
C ILE A 272 17.99 1.94 1.27
N GLN A 273 17.69 0.67 1.08
CA GLN A 273 18.32 -0.14 0.02
C GLN A 273 17.64 0.15 -1.30
N THR A 274 18.46 0.39 -2.33
CA THR A 274 18.02 0.87 -3.64
C THR A 274 18.58 -0.02 -4.76
N ALA A 275 18.10 0.21 -5.98
CA ALA A 275 18.78 -0.27 -7.17
C ALA A 275 20.16 0.39 -7.32
N GLN A 276 21.06 -0.22 -8.10
CA GLN A 276 22.38 0.37 -8.37
C GLN A 276 22.22 1.67 -9.19
N ASN A 277 23.13 2.61 -8.94
CA ASN A 277 23.14 3.94 -9.58
C ASN A 277 21.88 4.78 -9.29
N GLU A 278 21.28 4.61 -8.13
CA GLU A 278 20.14 5.43 -7.69
C GLU A 278 20.62 6.84 -7.30
N LYS A 279 19.86 7.85 -7.74
CA LYS A 279 20.11 9.25 -7.44
C LYS A 279 19.43 9.67 -6.15
N VAL A 280 20.16 10.38 -5.32
CA VAL A 280 19.64 10.92 -4.05
C VAL A 280 19.18 12.35 -4.24
N LYS A 281 17.98 12.65 -3.74
CA LYS A 281 17.32 13.96 -3.83
C LYS A 281 17.09 14.56 -2.44
N SER A 282 17.20 15.89 -2.35
CA SER A 282 16.83 16.59 -1.13
C SER A 282 15.34 16.48 -0.86
N ILE A 283 14.96 16.14 0.38
CA ILE A 283 13.55 16.07 0.77
C ILE A 283 12.92 17.46 0.93
N PHE A 284 13.74 18.48 1.20
CA PHE A 284 13.29 19.85 1.44
C PHE A 284 14.37 20.89 1.06
N GLY A 285 13.94 22.12 0.79
CA GLY A 285 14.86 23.23 0.51
C GLY A 285 15.70 23.60 1.73
N GLY A 286 16.97 23.97 1.51
CA GLY A 286 17.89 24.31 2.61
C GLY A 286 19.26 24.75 2.13
N GLU A 287 20.23 24.75 3.03
CA GLU A 287 21.62 25.09 2.75
C GLU A 287 22.55 23.93 3.12
N VAL A 288 23.41 23.54 2.20
CA VAL A 288 24.42 22.49 2.43
C VAL A 288 25.48 22.99 3.41
N LYS A 289 25.58 22.39 4.58
CA LYS A 289 26.55 22.76 5.64
C LYS A 289 27.82 21.95 5.59
N MET A 290 27.75 20.70 5.15
CA MET A 290 28.93 19.84 5.02
C MET A 290 28.82 18.91 3.83
N VAL A 291 29.97 18.69 3.20
CA VAL A 291 30.25 17.55 2.33
C VAL A 291 31.54 16.92 2.86
N ALA A 292 31.47 15.67 3.29
CA ALA A 292 32.65 14.94 3.81
C ALA A 292 32.67 13.50 3.36
N PHE A 293 33.86 12.96 3.12
CA PHE A 293 34.09 11.54 2.88
C PHE A 293 34.42 10.85 4.20
N LEU A 294 33.79 9.71 4.44
CA LEU A 294 34.04 8.84 5.60
C LEU A 294 34.35 7.43 5.09
N PRO A 295 35.49 6.87 5.50
CA PRO A 295 35.79 5.44 5.20
C PRO A 295 34.62 4.57 5.64
N SER A 296 34.37 3.48 4.93
CA SER A 296 33.29 2.50 5.17
C SER A 296 31.85 3.00 4.97
N ILE A 297 31.61 4.33 4.93
CA ILE A 297 30.25 4.89 4.70
C ILE A 297 30.16 5.59 3.33
N GLY A 298 31.24 6.21 2.85
CA GLY A 298 31.27 7.01 1.63
C GLY A 298 31.04 8.51 1.90
N ASN A 299 30.71 9.26 0.84
CA ASN A 299 30.42 10.68 1.01
C ASN A 299 29.12 10.91 1.76
N SER A 300 29.13 11.92 2.61
CA SER A 300 27.99 12.36 3.40
C SER A 300 27.72 13.84 3.18
N VAL A 301 26.46 14.21 3.02
CA VAL A 301 25.99 15.58 2.85
C VAL A 301 25.05 15.93 3.99
N ILE A 302 25.29 17.09 4.65
CA ILE A 302 24.40 17.63 5.67
C ILE A 302 23.75 18.90 5.14
N VAL A 303 22.44 18.96 5.22
CA VAL A 303 21.63 20.11 4.81
C VAL A 303 20.89 20.67 6.02
N ALA A 304 20.96 21.98 6.21
CA ALA A 304 20.24 22.70 7.26
C ALA A 304 18.94 23.29 6.71
N HIS A 305 17.86 23.15 7.49
CA HIS A 305 16.52 23.63 7.21
C HIS A 305 15.97 24.46 8.41
N GLY A 306 16.76 25.38 8.91
CA GLY A 306 16.54 26.05 10.18
C GLY A 306 17.02 25.18 11.35
N GLU A 307 16.15 24.86 12.31
CA GLU A 307 16.47 23.97 13.45
C GLU A 307 16.58 22.51 13.06
N TYR A 308 16.13 22.16 11.83
CA TYR A 308 16.16 20.80 11.32
C TYR A 308 17.37 20.57 10.41
N PHE A 309 17.88 19.36 10.47
CA PHE A 309 19.00 18.91 9.64
C PHE A 309 18.66 17.58 8.99
N THR A 310 19.03 17.44 7.73
CA THR A 310 18.98 16.15 7.04
C THR A 310 20.38 15.69 6.66
N VAL A 311 20.65 14.41 6.84
CA VAL A 311 21.94 13.79 6.55
C VAL A 311 21.74 12.70 5.50
N TYR A 312 22.52 12.76 4.43
CA TYR A 312 22.51 11.82 3.32
C TYR A 312 23.90 11.21 3.21
N SER A 313 24.04 9.91 3.55
CA SER A 313 25.32 9.22 3.52
C SER A 313 25.26 7.97 2.65
N GLY A 314 26.40 7.51 2.16
CA GLY A 314 26.48 6.40 1.20
C GLY A 314 26.61 6.87 -0.25
N LEU A 315 27.05 8.13 -0.45
CA LEU A 315 27.19 8.69 -1.79
C LEU A 315 28.56 8.34 -2.39
N LYS A 316 28.56 7.95 -3.66
CA LYS A 316 29.74 7.84 -4.51
C LYS A 316 30.15 9.21 -5.02
N ASP A 317 29.23 9.87 -5.68
CA ASP A 317 29.40 11.20 -6.28
C ASP A 317 28.50 12.19 -5.58
N VAL A 318 29.00 13.42 -5.35
CA VAL A 318 28.25 14.52 -4.73
C VAL A 318 28.14 15.67 -5.72
N TYR A 319 26.94 16.15 -5.97
CA TYR A 319 26.62 17.19 -6.96
C TYR A 319 26.48 18.59 -6.36
N VAL A 320 26.57 18.70 -5.03
CA VAL A 320 26.40 19.93 -4.26
C VAL A 320 27.65 20.28 -3.47
N LYS A 321 27.81 21.56 -3.11
CA LYS A 321 28.97 22.08 -2.37
C LYS A 321 28.55 22.73 -1.07
N LYS A 322 29.45 22.75 -0.08
CA LYS A 322 29.24 23.49 1.17
C LYS A 322 28.86 24.97 0.89
N GLY A 323 27.82 25.46 1.57
CA GLY A 323 27.27 26.81 1.41
C GLY A 323 26.25 26.94 0.28
N GLN A 324 26.05 25.91 -0.53
CA GLN A 324 25.07 25.94 -1.62
C GLN A 324 23.64 25.85 -1.07
N LYS A 325 22.76 26.76 -1.53
CA LYS A 325 21.32 26.66 -1.31
C LYS A 325 20.74 25.66 -2.31
N ILE A 326 19.93 24.74 -1.80
CA ILE A 326 19.27 23.70 -2.61
C ILE A 326 17.75 23.77 -2.43
N THR A 327 17.04 23.27 -3.43
CA THR A 327 15.57 23.20 -3.46
C THR A 327 15.08 21.80 -3.15
N THR A 328 13.80 21.69 -2.81
CA THR A 328 13.12 20.38 -2.65
C THR A 328 13.20 19.58 -3.96
N GLY A 329 13.57 18.32 -3.88
CA GLY A 329 13.70 17.42 -5.03
C GLY A 329 15.00 17.59 -5.83
N GLN A 330 15.88 18.53 -5.46
CA GLN A 330 17.17 18.70 -6.14
C GLN A 330 18.09 17.50 -5.91
N GLU A 331 18.75 17.03 -6.96
CA GLU A 331 19.73 15.94 -6.89
C GLU A 331 20.95 16.35 -6.05
N ILE A 332 21.28 15.54 -5.04
CA ILE A 332 22.41 15.75 -4.14
C ILE A 332 23.61 14.94 -4.60
N GLY A 333 23.38 13.75 -5.12
CA GLY A 333 24.45 12.86 -5.51
C GLY A 333 23.95 11.49 -6.00
N LEU A 334 24.90 10.61 -6.24
CA LEU A 334 24.71 9.24 -6.69
C LEU A 334 25.13 8.28 -5.58
N LEU A 335 24.35 7.23 -5.32
CA LEU A 335 24.70 6.21 -4.33
C LEU A 335 25.89 5.37 -4.77
N GLN A 336 26.71 5.02 -3.81
CA GLN A 336 27.76 4.03 -4.02
C GLN A 336 27.22 2.61 -3.98
N VAL A 337 27.88 1.72 -4.70
CA VAL A 337 27.70 0.27 -4.56
C VAL A 337 28.84 -0.22 -3.67
N ASN A 338 28.51 -0.79 -2.52
CA ASN A 338 29.51 -1.31 -1.59
C ASN A 338 30.18 -2.58 -2.12
N SER A 339 31.15 -3.12 -1.39
CA SER A 339 31.89 -4.35 -1.75
C SER A 339 30.99 -5.59 -1.89
N GLU A 340 29.81 -5.56 -1.30
CA GLU A 340 28.81 -6.62 -1.36
C GLU A 340 27.85 -6.50 -2.56
N GLY A 341 27.97 -5.43 -3.35
CA GLY A 341 27.07 -5.16 -4.47
C GLY A 341 25.76 -4.46 -4.05
N VAL A 342 25.67 -4.00 -2.82
CA VAL A 342 24.50 -3.33 -2.25
C VAL A 342 24.61 -1.81 -2.45
N SER A 343 23.54 -1.18 -2.91
CA SER A 343 23.39 0.27 -2.93
C SER A 343 22.44 0.69 -1.82
N GLU A 344 22.91 1.51 -0.88
CA GLU A 344 22.14 1.86 0.32
C GLU A 344 22.37 3.30 0.72
N LEU A 345 21.28 4.06 0.88
CA LEU A 345 21.28 5.39 1.46
C LEU A 345 21.09 5.31 2.96
N ARG A 346 21.98 5.92 3.74
CA ARG A 346 21.76 6.18 5.17
C ARG A 346 21.21 7.58 5.31
N PHE A 347 19.97 7.67 5.75
CA PHE A 347 19.22 8.91 5.83
C PHE A 347 18.80 9.24 7.26
N GLN A 348 19.13 10.46 7.72
CA GLN A 348 18.74 10.93 9.04
C GLN A 348 17.99 12.25 8.94
N ILE A 349 17.07 12.46 9.87
CA ILE A 349 16.44 13.74 10.18
C ILE A 349 16.77 14.06 11.64
N ARG A 350 17.23 15.28 11.92
CA ARG A 350 17.52 15.73 13.27
C ARG A 350 16.85 17.07 13.56
N LYS A 351 16.37 17.25 14.77
CA LYS A 351 16.03 18.58 15.32
C LYS A 351 17.14 18.97 16.28
N ASN A 352 17.92 19.97 15.90
CA ASN A 352 19.20 20.25 16.55
C ASN A 352 20.03 18.95 16.63
N THR A 353 20.56 18.59 17.81
CA THR A 353 21.37 17.39 18.01
C THR A 353 20.55 16.09 18.16
N THR A 354 19.22 16.17 18.29
CA THR A 354 18.37 15.02 18.56
C THR A 354 17.95 14.30 17.27
N PRO A 355 18.30 13.02 17.07
CA PRO A 355 17.81 12.23 15.96
C PRO A 355 16.30 12.01 16.04
N LEU A 356 15.62 12.08 14.90
CA LEU A 356 14.19 11.86 14.75
C LEU A 356 13.95 10.66 13.83
N ASN A 357 12.88 9.89 14.08
CA ASN A 357 12.53 8.76 13.22
C ASN A 357 12.06 9.25 11.84
N PRO A 358 12.83 9.05 10.75
CA PRO A 358 12.47 9.57 9.43
C PRO A 358 11.17 8.99 8.87
N GLN A 359 10.77 7.78 9.29
CA GLN A 359 9.54 7.14 8.81
C GLN A 359 8.27 7.93 9.19
N GLN A 360 8.35 8.76 10.24
CA GLN A 360 7.23 9.63 10.65
C GLN A 360 7.16 10.94 9.83
N TRP A 361 8.19 11.24 9.04
CA TRP A 361 8.31 12.45 8.25
C TRP A 361 8.11 12.21 6.77
N LEU A 362 8.49 11.04 6.29
CA LEU A 362 8.30 10.63 4.90
C LEU A 362 6.84 10.22 4.66
N ARG A 363 6.34 10.51 3.47
CA ARG A 363 5.00 10.03 3.05
C ARG A 363 4.98 8.50 3.04
N PRO A 364 3.88 7.87 3.44
CA PRO A 364 3.75 6.42 3.31
C PRO A 364 4.01 5.98 1.88
N LYS A 365 4.83 4.94 1.68
CA LYS A 365 4.88 4.22 0.40
C LYS A 365 3.64 3.35 0.32
N GLY A 366 2.77 3.66 -0.61
CA GLY A 366 1.52 2.95 -0.87
C GLY A 366 1.69 1.43 -1.07
#